data_33c8daa883f05ad9d6af924f9a635c21
#
_entry.id   33c8daa883f05ad9d6af924f9a635c21
#
_cell.length_a   1.000
_cell.length_b   1.000
_cell.length_c   1.000
_cell.angle_alpha   90.00
_cell.angle_beta   90.00
_cell.angle_gamma   90.00
#
_symmetry.space_group_name_H-M   'P 1'
#
loop_
_entity.id
_entity.type
_entity.pdbx_description
1 polymer ?
#
loop_
_entity_poly.entity_id
_entity_poly.type
_entity_poly.pdbx_seq_one_letter_code
_entity_poly.pdbx_strand_id
1 'polypeptide(L)'
;IEAGDVQWMTAGGGIMHEEMPQQRQGRMAGFQLWVNLPARLKMTQPRYQEFTVDQIPEVTREDGVTVRVIAGTVNGVSGPVAEIAADPVYMDVTLPAGASFSHPIQRGHTALAYVFEGEGTFGVTDQGDGETVSSPQLIVFDDGDTVEVQAGGGAVRFLVMSGQPSHEPIVRYGPFVMNTREEIQQALRDLGNGTFVWRE
;
A
#
# COMPACT_ATOMS: atom_id res chain seq x y z
N ILE A 1 -1.27 6.33 -16.88
CA ILE A 1 -1.92 6.41 -15.58
C ILE A 1 -2.39 7.84 -15.35
N GLU A 2 -3.63 8.02 -14.93
CA GLU A 2 -4.25 9.30 -14.61
C GLU A 2 -4.49 9.44 -13.10
N ALA A 3 -5.00 10.60 -12.67
CA ALA A 3 -5.27 10.82 -11.25
C ALA A 3 -6.31 9.82 -10.72
N GLY A 4 -5.95 9.08 -9.70
CA GLY A 4 -6.78 8.08 -9.07
C GLY A 4 -6.67 6.67 -9.63
N ASP A 5 -5.93 6.47 -10.73
CA ASP A 5 -5.62 5.14 -11.25
C ASP A 5 -4.61 4.41 -10.35
N VAL A 6 -4.58 3.09 -10.46
CA VAL A 6 -3.65 2.23 -9.72
C VAL A 6 -2.98 1.25 -10.68
N GLN A 7 -1.66 1.14 -10.54
CA GLN A 7 -0.86 0.11 -11.19
C GLN A 7 -0.23 -0.78 -10.10
N TRP A 8 -0.40 -2.08 -10.23
CA TRP A 8 0.18 -3.06 -9.33
C TRP A 8 1.03 -4.07 -10.11
N MET A 9 2.33 -4.04 -9.87
CA MET A 9 3.29 -4.90 -10.55
C MET A 9 3.89 -5.92 -9.59
N THR A 10 3.76 -7.20 -9.92
CA THR A 10 4.55 -8.26 -9.30
C THR A 10 5.78 -8.47 -10.15
N ALA A 11 6.93 -7.99 -9.67
CA ALA A 11 8.17 -8.03 -10.46
C ALA A 11 8.69 -9.47 -10.67
N GLY A 12 8.50 -10.35 -9.68
CA GLY A 12 8.92 -11.75 -9.78
C GLY A 12 10.38 -11.89 -10.19
N GLY A 13 10.63 -12.71 -11.21
CA GLY A 13 11.96 -12.97 -11.78
C GLY A 13 12.59 -11.78 -12.52
N GLY A 14 11.90 -10.66 -12.61
CA GLY A 14 12.42 -9.41 -13.14
C GLY A 14 11.51 -8.75 -14.18
N ILE A 15 11.32 -7.46 -14.04
CA ILE A 15 10.68 -6.60 -15.04
C ILE A 15 11.57 -5.39 -15.32
N MET A 16 11.46 -4.86 -16.52
CA MET A 16 11.94 -3.53 -16.85
C MET A 16 10.72 -2.69 -17.21
N HIS A 17 10.53 -1.58 -16.50
CA HIS A 17 9.42 -0.67 -16.75
C HIS A 17 9.91 0.77 -16.76
N GLU A 18 9.12 1.63 -17.36
CA GLU A 18 9.36 3.04 -17.46
C GLU A 18 8.14 3.79 -16.93
N GLU A 19 8.35 4.74 -16.04
CA GLU A 19 7.30 5.60 -15.54
C GLU A 19 7.36 6.94 -16.30
N MET A 20 6.35 7.19 -17.14
CA MET A 20 6.25 8.43 -17.92
C MET A 20 5.00 9.22 -17.51
N PRO A 21 5.04 9.90 -16.35
CA PRO A 21 3.91 10.67 -15.89
C PRO A 21 3.64 11.84 -16.83
N GLN A 22 2.38 12.01 -17.22
CA GLN A 22 1.94 13.14 -18.05
C GLN A 22 1.14 14.13 -17.23
N GLN A 23 1.78 15.23 -16.85
CA GLN A 23 1.07 16.31 -16.16
C GLN A 23 0.20 17.08 -17.17
N ARG A 24 -1.11 17.07 -16.96
CA ARG A 24 -2.05 17.87 -17.76
C ARG A 24 -2.36 19.21 -17.12
N GLN A 25 -2.61 19.22 -15.82
CA GLN A 25 -2.87 20.44 -15.01
C GLN A 25 -2.53 20.20 -13.54
N GLY A 26 -2.18 21.26 -12.82
CA GLY A 26 -1.99 21.23 -11.37
C GLY A 26 -0.70 20.50 -10.93
N ARG A 27 -0.74 19.97 -9.70
CA ARG A 27 0.38 19.25 -9.07
C ARG A 27 0.32 17.77 -9.45
N MET A 28 1.43 17.21 -9.87
CA MET A 28 1.60 15.78 -10.01
C MET A 28 1.93 15.18 -8.64
N ALA A 29 1.07 14.32 -8.14
CA ALA A 29 1.25 13.65 -6.86
C ALA A 29 0.77 12.20 -6.96
N GLY A 30 1.47 11.30 -6.30
CA GLY A 30 1.14 9.88 -6.25
C GLY A 30 1.98 9.19 -5.18
N PHE A 31 1.69 7.92 -4.96
CA PHE A 31 2.39 7.08 -4.00
C PHE A 31 2.92 5.84 -4.70
N GLN A 32 4.13 5.42 -4.34
CA GLN A 32 4.68 4.14 -4.72
C GLN A 32 4.92 3.31 -3.47
N LEU A 33 4.19 2.20 -3.34
CA LEU A 33 4.34 1.24 -2.26
C LEU A 33 5.10 0.01 -2.77
N TRP A 34 6.10 -0.43 -2.01
CA TRP A 34 6.79 -1.68 -2.28
C TRP A 34 6.36 -2.75 -1.28
N VAL A 35 5.73 -3.79 -1.80
CA VAL A 35 5.34 -4.98 -1.03
C VAL A 35 6.31 -6.11 -1.38
N ASN A 36 7.03 -6.64 -0.38
CA ASN A 36 8.04 -7.67 -0.62
C ASN A 36 7.39 -9.02 -0.91
N LEU A 37 7.96 -9.75 -1.86
CA LEU A 37 7.59 -11.14 -2.15
C LEU A 37 8.34 -12.09 -1.20
N PRO A 38 7.69 -13.15 -0.69
CA PRO A 38 8.39 -14.21 0.04
C PRO A 38 9.38 -14.93 -0.88
N ALA A 39 10.44 -15.50 -0.30
CA ALA A 39 11.55 -16.16 -1.03
C ALA A 39 11.06 -17.11 -2.11
N ARG A 40 10.08 -17.97 -1.78
CA ARG A 40 9.51 -18.97 -2.70
C ARG A 40 8.85 -18.39 -3.96
N LEU A 41 8.51 -17.09 -3.95
CA LEU A 41 7.83 -16.41 -5.05
C LEU A 41 8.71 -15.34 -5.73
N LYS A 42 9.94 -15.12 -5.27
CA LYS A 42 10.80 -14.08 -5.84
C LYS A 42 11.12 -14.29 -7.32
N MET A 43 11.17 -15.52 -7.76
CA MET A 43 11.43 -15.86 -9.16
C MET A 43 10.17 -16.31 -9.91
N THR A 44 8.98 -15.93 -9.44
CA THR A 44 7.73 -16.19 -10.16
C THR A 44 7.63 -15.38 -11.44
N GLN A 45 6.73 -15.79 -12.34
CA GLN A 45 6.46 -15.03 -13.56
C GLN A 45 5.94 -13.61 -13.19
N PRO A 46 6.45 -12.57 -13.83
CA PRO A 46 5.96 -11.21 -13.64
C PRO A 46 4.48 -11.08 -13.97
N ARG A 47 3.78 -10.26 -13.19
CA ARG A 47 2.36 -9.96 -13.41
C ARG A 47 2.11 -8.47 -13.31
N TYR A 48 1.33 -7.94 -14.23
CA TYR A 48 0.91 -6.54 -14.24
C TYR A 48 -0.60 -6.44 -14.11
N GLN A 49 -1.07 -5.57 -13.22
CA GLN A 49 -2.47 -5.25 -13.01
C GLN A 49 -2.64 -3.73 -13.08
N GLU A 50 -3.57 -3.27 -13.88
CA GLU A 50 -3.86 -1.85 -14.05
C GLU A 50 -5.35 -1.61 -13.90
N PHE A 51 -5.71 -0.60 -13.12
CA PHE A 51 -7.08 -0.26 -12.83
C PHE A 51 -7.26 1.25 -12.96
N THR A 52 -8.25 1.64 -13.73
CA THR A 52 -8.67 3.04 -13.81
C THR A 52 -9.49 3.44 -12.59
N VAL A 53 -9.61 4.73 -12.34
CA VAL A 53 -10.28 5.29 -11.16
C VAL A 53 -11.70 4.75 -10.96
N ASP A 54 -12.43 4.52 -12.04
CA ASP A 54 -13.81 3.99 -12.04
C ASP A 54 -13.91 2.48 -11.73
N GLN A 55 -12.79 1.76 -11.84
CA GLN A 55 -12.69 0.35 -11.45
C GLN A 55 -12.33 0.16 -9.97
N ILE A 56 -11.94 1.23 -9.27
CA ILE A 56 -11.62 1.19 -7.86
C ILE A 56 -12.85 1.55 -7.04
N PRO A 57 -13.44 0.59 -6.31
CA PRO A 57 -14.67 0.85 -5.57
C PRO A 57 -14.44 1.87 -4.45
N GLU A 58 -15.41 2.76 -4.26
CA GLU A 58 -15.47 3.71 -3.17
C GLU A 58 -16.68 3.38 -2.28
N VAL A 59 -16.43 3.23 -1.00
CA VAL A 59 -17.46 3.05 0.03
C VAL A 59 -17.65 4.40 0.72
N THR A 60 -18.85 4.97 0.59
CA THR A 60 -19.23 6.22 1.28
C THR A 60 -20.22 5.91 2.39
N ARG A 61 -19.93 6.38 3.61
CA ARG A 61 -20.80 6.26 4.79
C ARG A 61 -21.70 7.49 4.93
N GLU A 62 -22.78 7.37 5.73
CA GLU A 62 -23.73 8.47 5.98
C GLU A 62 -23.09 9.69 6.65
N ASP A 63 -22.03 9.49 7.45
CA ASP A 63 -21.24 10.54 8.09
C ASP A 63 -20.21 11.23 7.15
N GLY A 64 -20.23 10.87 5.87
CA GLY A 64 -19.36 11.44 4.82
C GLY A 64 -17.96 10.84 4.77
N VAL A 65 -17.66 9.82 5.56
CA VAL A 65 -16.40 9.05 5.44
C VAL A 65 -16.37 8.34 4.11
N THR A 66 -15.29 8.49 3.36
CA THR A 66 -15.07 7.79 2.10
C THR A 66 -13.84 6.90 2.17
N VAL A 67 -13.95 5.68 1.63
CA VAL A 67 -12.88 4.70 1.57
C VAL A 67 -12.78 4.16 0.15
N ARG A 68 -11.69 4.48 -0.55
CA ARG A 68 -11.36 3.85 -1.83
C ARG A 68 -10.58 2.57 -1.55
N VAL A 69 -11.10 1.44 -1.99
CA VAL A 69 -10.55 0.12 -1.68
C VAL A 69 -9.70 -0.35 -2.86
N ILE A 70 -8.39 -0.30 -2.72
CA ILE A 70 -7.43 -0.75 -3.75
C ILE A 70 -7.18 -2.26 -3.60
N ALA A 71 -6.88 -2.71 -2.40
CA ALA A 71 -6.71 -4.12 -2.03
C ALA A 71 -7.34 -4.37 -0.66
N GLY A 72 -7.83 -5.59 -0.42
CA GLY A 72 -8.57 -5.94 0.80
C GLY A 72 -10.08 -5.70 0.65
N THR A 73 -10.80 -5.68 1.78
CA THR A 73 -12.26 -5.61 1.79
C THR A 73 -12.77 -4.68 2.89
N VAL A 74 -13.73 -3.82 2.56
CA VAL A 74 -14.46 -2.93 3.50
C VAL A 74 -15.95 -3.14 3.33
N ASN A 75 -16.67 -3.47 4.40
CA ASN A 75 -18.12 -3.67 4.39
C ASN A 75 -18.61 -4.62 3.27
N GLY A 76 -17.82 -5.66 2.97
CA GLY A 76 -18.15 -6.61 1.90
C GLY A 76 -17.78 -6.15 0.48
N VAL A 77 -17.24 -4.94 0.32
CA VAL A 77 -16.73 -4.41 -0.95
C VAL A 77 -15.24 -4.68 -1.04
N SER A 78 -14.82 -5.44 -2.04
CA SER A 78 -13.41 -5.80 -2.25
C SER A 78 -12.75 -4.93 -3.31
N GLY A 79 -11.50 -4.57 -3.08
CA GLY A 79 -10.66 -3.89 -4.06
C GLY A 79 -10.30 -4.80 -5.24
N PRO A 80 -9.95 -4.21 -6.38
CA PRO A 80 -9.65 -4.98 -7.60
C PRO A 80 -8.28 -5.66 -7.56
N VAL A 81 -7.34 -5.18 -6.76
CA VAL A 81 -6.03 -5.81 -6.61
C VAL A 81 -6.16 -7.07 -5.77
N ALA A 82 -5.93 -8.23 -6.38
CA ALA A 82 -6.12 -9.53 -5.77
C ALA A 82 -4.98 -10.49 -6.07
N GLU A 83 -4.96 -11.61 -5.34
CA GLU A 83 -3.97 -12.69 -5.51
C GLU A 83 -2.54 -12.23 -5.23
N ILE A 84 -2.35 -11.43 -4.19
CA ILE A 84 -1.05 -10.95 -3.73
C ILE A 84 -0.61 -11.78 -2.50
N ALA A 85 0.61 -12.27 -2.54
CA ALA A 85 1.13 -13.22 -1.56
C ALA A 85 1.19 -12.70 -0.11
N ALA A 86 1.29 -11.39 0.07
CA ALA A 86 1.32 -10.76 1.40
C ALA A 86 -0.08 -10.46 1.96
N ASP A 87 -1.14 -10.85 1.25
CA ASP A 87 -2.53 -10.56 1.60
C ASP A 87 -2.72 -9.10 2.04
N PRO A 88 -2.41 -8.13 1.16
CA PRO A 88 -2.36 -6.73 1.55
C PRO A 88 -3.76 -6.12 1.69
N VAL A 89 -3.89 -5.22 2.66
CA VAL A 89 -4.89 -4.17 2.68
C VAL A 89 -4.23 -2.89 2.15
N TYR A 90 -4.90 -2.21 1.23
CA TYR A 90 -4.47 -0.89 0.75
C TYR A 90 -5.69 -0.04 0.43
N MET A 91 -5.86 1.02 1.20
CA MET A 91 -7.04 1.90 1.16
C MET A 91 -6.63 3.36 1.21
N ASP A 92 -7.36 4.21 0.48
CA ASP A 92 -7.29 5.67 0.58
C ASP A 92 -8.55 6.13 1.33
N VAL A 93 -8.36 6.69 2.52
CA VAL A 93 -9.42 7.03 3.47
C VAL A 93 -9.49 8.54 3.64
N THR A 94 -10.69 9.10 3.52
CA THR A 94 -10.98 10.50 3.83
C THR A 94 -12.00 10.59 4.94
N LEU A 95 -11.65 11.27 6.03
CA LEU A 95 -12.53 11.56 7.14
C LEU A 95 -12.89 13.05 7.15
N PRO A 96 -14.17 13.43 7.09
CA PRO A 96 -14.62 14.76 7.43
C PRO A 96 -14.31 15.13 8.88
N ALA A 97 -14.36 16.43 9.21
CA ALA A 97 -14.19 16.91 10.57
C ALA A 97 -15.15 16.17 11.54
N GLY A 98 -14.60 15.70 12.66
CA GLY A 98 -15.34 15.01 13.72
C GLY A 98 -15.75 13.56 13.40
N ALA A 99 -15.49 13.06 12.21
CA ALA A 99 -15.79 11.67 11.85
C ALA A 99 -14.72 10.71 12.39
N SER A 100 -15.12 9.43 12.52
CA SER A 100 -14.25 8.34 12.98
C SER A 100 -14.18 7.22 11.96
N PHE A 101 -13.03 6.56 11.91
CA PHE A 101 -12.79 5.38 11.08
C PHE A 101 -12.27 4.24 11.93
N SER A 102 -12.82 3.05 11.71
CA SER A 102 -12.40 1.81 12.32
C SER A 102 -12.28 0.73 11.25
N HIS A 103 -11.16 0.03 11.21
CA HIS A 103 -10.95 -1.06 10.27
C HIS A 103 -10.22 -2.23 10.95
N PRO A 104 -10.80 -3.45 10.89
CA PRO A 104 -10.16 -4.62 11.45
C PRO A 104 -8.90 -5.01 10.67
N ILE A 105 -7.84 -5.34 11.39
CA ILE A 105 -6.58 -5.84 10.84
C ILE A 105 -6.44 -7.31 11.23
N GLN A 106 -6.05 -8.12 10.28
CA GLN A 106 -5.77 -9.53 10.56
C GLN A 106 -4.59 -9.65 11.54
N ARG A 107 -4.78 -10.44 12.61
CA ARG A 107 -3.72 -10.65 13.60
C ARG A 107 -2.43 -11.16 12.98
N GLY A 108 -1.32 -10.58 13.40
CA GLY A 108 0.01 -10.88 12.87
C GLY A 108 0.36 -10.15 11.57
N HIS A 109 -0.55 -9.34 11.01
CA HIS A 109 -0.19 -8.41 9.93
C HIS A 109 0.50 -7.17 10.51
N THR A 110 1.49 -6.66 9.79
CA THR A 110 2.01 -5.31 10.03
C THR A 110 1.02 -4.31 9.48
N ALA A 111 0.66 -3.30 10.28
CA ALA A 111 -0.23 -2.22 9.87
C ALA A 111 0.48 -0.87 9.88
N LEU A 112 0.18 -0.05 8.88
CA LEU A 112 0.76 1.28 8.66
C LEU A 112 -0.36 2.25 8.27
N ALA A 113 -0.21 3.53 8.63
CA ALA A 113 -0.97 4.61 8.02
C ALA A 113 -0.03 5.71 7.54
N TYR A 114 -0.36 6.34 6.41
CA TYR A 114 0.37 7.50 5.92
C TYR A 114 -0.57 8.68 5.75
N VAL A 115 -0.43 9.66 6.64
CA VAL A 115 -1.21 10.92 6.59
C VAL A 115 -0.59 11.81 5.54
N PHE A 116 -1.37 12.22 4.54
CA PHE A 116 -0.88 13.08 3.47
C PHE A 116 -1.69 14.39 3.28
N GLU A 117 -2.85 14.50 3.95
CA GLU A 117 -3.62 15.75 4.05
C GLU A 117 -4.25 15.86 5.43
N GLY A 118 -4.19 17.05 6.04
CA GLY A 118 -4.84 17.37 7.30
C GLY A 118 -4.19 16.75 8.54
N GLU A 119 -5.00 16.52 9.56
CA GLU A 119 -4.59 16.05 10.89
C GLU A 119 -5.67 15.17 11.50
N GLY A 120 -5.28 14.10 12.21
CA GLY A 120 -6.17 13.21 12.92
C GLY A 120 -5.51 12.54 14.11
N THR A 121 -6.29 11.96 15.00
CA THR A 121 -5.82 11.15 16.14
C THR A 121 -5.87 9.68 15.77
N PHE A 122 -4.77 8.99 15.87
CA PHE A 122 -4.56 7.58 15.49
C PHE A 122 -4.32 6.71 16.72
N GLY A 123 -4.77 5.46 16.67
CA GLY A 123 -4.63 4.53 17.78
C GLY A 123 -5.55 4.86 18.95
N VAL A 124 -6.69 5.44 18.67
CA VAL A 124 -7.70 5.79 19.70
C VAL A 124 -8.19 4.52 20.36
N THR A 125 -8.16 4.48 21.71
CA THR A 125 -8.70 3.40 22.49
C THR A 125 -9.98 3.83 23.23
N ASP A 126 -10.65 2.89 23.90
CA ASP A 126 -11.82 3.18 24.75
C ASP A 126 -11.51 4.20 25.87
N GLN A 127 -10.24 4.41 26.20
CA GLN A 127 -9.78 5.39 27.20
C GLN A 127 -9.59 6.79 26.61
N GLY A 128 -9.71 6.92 25.29
CA GLY A 128 -9.60 8.19 24.57
C GLY A 128 -8.17 8.66 24.38
N ASP A 129 -7.18 7.82 24.64
CA ASP A 129 -5.78 8.04 24.27
C ASP A 129 -5.59 7.77 22.77
N GLY A 130 -4.55 8.31 22.23
CA GLY A 130 -4.21 8.23 20.81
C GLY A 130 -3.21 9.34 20.51
N GLU A 131 -2.51 9.21 19.41
CA GLU A 131 -1.52 10.19 18.98
C GLU A 131 -2.09 11.08 17.87
N THR A 132 -2.03 12.40 18.07
CA THR A 132 -2.41 13.35 17.01
C THR A 132 -1.27 13.47 16.01
N VAL A 133 -1.58 13.19 14.76
CA VAL A 133 -0.60 13.13 13.65
C VAL A 133 -1.05 14.05 12.52
N SER A 134 -0.16 14.95 12.11
CA SER A 134 -0.36 15.88 11.01
C SER A 134 0.37 15.43 9.75
N SER A 135 -0.15 15.78 8.59
CA SER A 135 0.48 15.56 7.27
C SER A 135 1.78 16.36 7.09
N PRO A 136 2.85 15.79 6.44
CA PRO A 136 2.97 14.41 5.98
C PRO A 136 3.68 13.54 7.03
N GLN A 137 3.09 12.42 7.42
CA GLN A 137 3.70 11.52 8.41
C GLN A 137 3.28 10.07 8.22
N LEU A 138 4.24 9.15 8.42
CA LEU A 138 4.02 7.70 8.45
C LEU A 138 3.87 7.24 9.89
N ILE A 139 2.85 6.43 10.13
CA ILE A 139 2.56 5.76 11.40
C ILE A 139 2.83 4.27 11.22
N VAL A 140 3.55 3.67 12.14
CA VAL A 140 3.70 2.22 12.26
C VAL A 140 2.96 1.80 13.51
N PHE A 141 1.90 1.02 13.35
CA PHE A 141 1.13 0.54 14.49
C PHE A 141 1.84 -0.63 15.19
N ASP A 142 1.68 -0.70 16.49
CA ASP A 142 2.05 -1.86 17.28
C ASP A 142 1.09 -3.04 17.04
N ASP A 143 1.31 -4.17 17.70
CA ASP A 143 0.46 -5.36 17.58
C ASP A 143 -0.97 -5.05 18.05
N GLY A 144 -1.92 -5.36 17.20
CA GLY A 144 -3.33 -5.07 17.42
C GLY A 144 -4.21 -5.74 16.37
N ASP A 145 -5.50 -5.55 16.48
CA ASP A 145 -6.50 -6.14 15.58
C ASP A 145 -7.43 -5.11 14.93
N THR A 146 -7.19 -3.81 15.19
CA THR A 146 -7.99 -2.72 14.62
C THR A 146 -7.17 -1.45 14.45
N VAL A 147 -7.34 -0.75 13.34
CA VAL A 147 -6.88 0.63 13.15
C VAL A 147 -8.04 1.57 13.46
N GLU A 148 -7.85 2.40 14.49
CA GLU A 148 -8.81 3.41 14.93
C GLU A 148 -8.27 4.80 14.64
N VAL A 149 -9.08 5.64 13.99
CA VAL A 149 -8.72 7.02 13.65
C VAL A 149 -9.90 7.97 13.91
N GLN A 150 -9.61 9.13 14.46
CA GLN A 150 -10.59 10.20 14.66
C GLN A 150 -10.11 11.52 14.04
N ALA A 151 -10.92 12.12 13.19
CA ALA A 151 -10.67 13.46 12.70
C ALA A 151 -11.01 14.49 13.78
N GLY A 152 -10.16 15.52 13.89
CA GLY A 152 -10.39 16.66 14.78
C GLY A 152 -11.36 17.69 14.18
N GLY A 153 -11.03 18.98 14.33
CA GLY A 153 -11.81 20.09 13.79
C GLY A 153 -11.71 20.30 12.28
N GLY A 154 -10.82 19.55 11.61
CA GLY A 154 -10.61 19.55 10.15
C GLY A 154 -10.71 18.15 9.56
N ALA A 155 -10.78 18.06 8.24
CA ALA A 155 -10.72 16.80 7.55
C ALA A 155 -9.29 16.23 7.57
N VAL A 156 -9.18 14.89 7.55
CA VAL A 156 -7.90 14.18 7.40
C VAL A 156 -8.01 13.15 6.27
N ARG A 157 -6.94 12.99 5.50
CA ARG A 157 -6.81 11.98 4.46
C ARG A 157 -5.52 11.20 4.61
N PHE A 158 -5.63 9.88 4.57
CA PHE A 158 -4.52 8.98 4.83
C PHE A 158 -4.68 7.67 4.08
N LEU A 159 -3.55 7.02 3.84
CA LEU A 159 -3.53 5.63 3.37
C LEU A 159 -3.52 4.70 4.58
N VAL A 160 -4.28 3.60 4.50
CA VAL A 160 -4.16 2.44 5.39
C VAL A 160 -3.54 1.31 4.61
N MET A 161 -2.50 0.75 5.17
CA MET A 161 -1.76 -0.36 4.57
C MET A 161 -1.56 -1.44 5.61
N SER A 162 -1.84 -2.69 5.25
CA SER A 162 -1.41 -3.82 6.07
C SER A 162 -1.03 -5.02 5.20
N GLY A 163 -0.31 -5.97 5.78
CA GLY A 163 0.04 -7.19 5.08
C GLY A 163 0.79 -8.17 5.97
N GLN A 164 0.76 -9.43 5.56
CA GLN A 164 1.45 -10.50 6.26
C GLN A 164 2.98 -10.34 6.12
N PRO A 165 3.74 -10.18 7.21
CA PRO A 165 5.19 -10.13 7.16
C PRO A 165 5.77 -11.49 6.74
N SER A 166 6.81 -11.48 5.93
CA SER A 166 7.45 -12.71 5.45
C SER A 166 8.31 -13.41 6.51
N HIS A 167 8.77 -12.68 7.53
CA HIS A 167 9.75 -13.13 8.54
C HIS A 167 11.02 -13.76 7.93
N GLU A 168 11.37 -13.36 6.73
CA GLU A 168 12.53 -13.82 5.99
C GLU A 168 13.62 -12.74 5.95
N PRO A 169 14.90 -13.12 5.77
CA PRO A 169 15.97 -12.15 5.54
C PRO A 169 15.67 -11.26 4.33
N ILE A 170 16.01 -9.98 4.43
CA ILE A 170 15.86 -9.00 3.35
C ILE A 170 17.21 -8.41 3.01
N VAL A 171 17.64 -8.56 1.77
CA VAL A 171 18.84 -7.92 1.23
C VAL A 171 18.43 -7.05 0.06
N ARG A 172 18.75 -5.76 0.13
CA ARG A 172 18.41 -4.78 -0.89
C ARG A 172 19.65 -4.17 -1.55
N TYR A 173 19.60 -4.03 -2.87
CA TYR A 173 20.58 -3.26 -3.62
C TYR A 173 19.90 -2.59 -4.83
N GLY A 174 19.85 -1.26 -4.83
CA GLY A 174 19.12 -0.50 -5.85
C GLY A 174 17.65 -0.95 -5.94
N PRO A 175 17.15 -1.36 -7.12
CA PRO A 175 15.79 -1.84 -7.31
C PRO A 175 15.59 -3.31 -6.92
N PHE A 176 16.66 -4.03 -6.57
CA PHE A 176 16.58 -5.45 -6.25
C PHE A 176 16.33 -5.68 -4.77
N VAL A 177 15.38 -6.57 -4.46
CA VAL A 177 15.09 -7.05 -3.10
C VAL A 177 15.07 -8.56 -3.11
N MET A 178 16.06 -9.17 -2.46
CA MET A 178 16.25 -10.62 -2.41
C MET A 178 16.41 -11.08 -0.94
N ASN A 179 16.68 -12.34 -0.72
CA ASN A 179 16.89 -12.89 0.62
C ASN A 179 18.38 -13.02 0.98
N THR A 180 19.27 -13.12 -0.02
CA THR A 180 20.71 -13.24 0.17
C THR A 180 21.52 -12.26 -0.70
N ARG A 181 22.78 -12.05 -0.34
CA ARG A 181 23.70 -11.23 -1.16
C ARG A 181 24.07 -11.92 -2.46
N GLU A 182 24.15 -13.24 -2.44
CA GLU A 182 24.44 -14.09 -3.61
C GLU A 182 23.35 -13.95 -4.66
N GLU A 183 22.08 -13.90 -4.24
CA GLU A 183 20.94 -13.67 -5.14
C GLU A 183 20.97 -12.26 -5.75
N ILE A 184 21.35 -11.23 -4.98
CA ILE A 184 21.57 -9.86 -5.53
C ILE A 184 22.68 -9.89 -6.59
N GLN A 185 23.80 -10.56 -6.31
CA GLN A 185 24.90 -10.68 -7.28
C GLN A 185 24.47 -11.44 -8.53
N GLN A 186 23.62 -12.46 -8.40
CA GLN A 186 23.05 -13.17 -9.54
C GLN A 186 22.18 -12.23 -10.38
N ALA A 187 21.26 -11.50 -9.77
CA ALA A 187 20.39 -10.54 -10.47
C ALA A 187 21.20 -9.48 -11.26
N LEU A 188 22.30 -8.99 -10.67
CA LEU A 188 23.20 -8.06 -11.36
C LEU A 188 23.93 -8.68 -12.54
N ARG A 189 24.38 -9.95 -12.42
CA ARG A 189 24.98 -10.68 -13.54
C ARG A 189 23.96 -10.89 -14.65
N ASP A 190 22.74 -11.29 -14.32
CA ASP A 190 21.67 -11.53 -15.29
C ASP A 190 21.29 -10.25 -16.03
N LEU A 191 21.22 -9.12 -15.31
CA LEU A 191 21.02 -7.81 -15.94
C LEU A 191 22.15 -7.45 -16.90
N GLY A 192 23.42 -7.64 -16.48
CA GLY A 192 24.59 -7.36 -17.32
C GLY A 192 24.69 -8.25 -18.56
N ASN A 193 24.20 -9.47 -18.48
CA ASN A 193 24.20 -10.45 -19.57
C ASN A 193 22.94 -10.37 -20.46
N GLY A 194 21.98 -9.51 -20.13
CA GLY A 194 20.70 -9.38 -20.86
C GLY A 194 19.76 -10.59 -20.66
N THR A 195 19.91 -11.32 -19.56
CA THR A 195 19.10 -12.49 -19.20
C THR A 195 18.16 -12.22 -17.99
N PHE A 196 18.16 -10.99 -17.50
CA PHE A 196 17.41 -10.59 -16.29
C PHE A 196 15.89 -10.65 -16.48
N VAL A 197 15.38 -10.25 -17.64
CA VAL A 197 13.94 -10.21 -17.89
C VAL A 197 13.46 -11.59 -18.31
N TRP A 198 12.35 -12.03 -17.71
CA TRP A 198 11.64 -13.23 -18.16
C TRP A 198 11.40 -13.16 -19.67
N ARG A 199 11.90 -14.14 -20.39
CA ARG A 199 11.55 -14.37 -21.80
C ARG A 199 10.69 -15.63 -21.83
N GLU A 200 9.53 -15.52 -22.46
CA GLU A 200 8.69 -16.68 -22.79
C GLU A 200 9.46 -17.68 -23.68
#